data_f064109430a0441e066dcecacf5e3451
#
_entry.id   f064109430a0441e066dcecacf5e3451
#
_cell.length_a   1.000
_cell.length_b   1.000
_cell.length_c   1.000
_cell.angle_alpha   90.00
_cell.angle_beta   90.00
_cell.angle_gamma   90.00
#
_symmetry.space_group_name_H-M   'P 1'
#
loop_
_entity.id
_entity.type
_entity.pdbx_description
1 polymer ?
#
loop_
_entity_poly.entity_id
_entity_poly.type
_entity_poly.pdbx_seq_one_letter_code
_entity_poly.pdbx_strand_id
1 'polypeptide(L)'
;MSAIISTIGIYLLGTLSGDAIFIGAIIFGIGVAYFWPTMLGFVSENIPKSGALGINLLGGAGMFAVSIYMFFMGGYYDNLIAAVLPTGANIDTYRSAAPGTSEAADYAKAQLAAGPQVVMATNIIPLVLIFAFLFLFIYMRSKKKKSNKIPITQVAGT
;
A
#
# COMPACT_ATOMS: atom_id res chain seq x y z
N MET A 1 -13.38 -0.68 -4.55
CA MET A 1 -13.81 -1.19 -3.23
C MET A 1 -12.62 -1.67 -2.40
N SER A 2 -11.74 -2.55 -2.89
CA SER A 2 -10.56 -3.06 -2.18
C SER A 2 -9.67 -1.96 -1.55
N ALA A 3 -9.28 -0.93 -2.32
CA ALA A 3 -8.45 0.17 -1.82
C ALA A 3 -9.12 0.95 -0.66
N ILE A 4 -10.45 1.12 -0.69
CA ILE A 4 -11.19 1.80 0.39
C ILE A 4 -11.15 0.94 1.66
N ILE A 5 -11.41 -0.36 1.54
CA ILE A 5 -11.38 -1.30 2.67
C ILE A 5 -9.97 -1.35 3.28
N SER A 6 -8.93 -1.41 2.43
CA SER A 6 -7.53 -1.38 2.88
C SER A 6 -7.18 -0.08 3.60
N THR A 7 -7.65 1.07 3.11
CA THR A 7 -7.43 2.38 3.77
C THR A 7 -8.04 2.40 5.17
N ILE A 8 -9.28 1.93 5.31
CA ILE A 8 -9.97 1.82 6.60
C ILE A 8 -9.20 0.85 7.52
N GLY A 9 -8.79 -0.30 7.00
CA GLY A 9 -8.02 -1.29 7.76
C GLY A 9 -6.70 -0.75 8.30
N ILE A 10 -5.91 -0.05 7.46
CA ILE A 10 -4.65 0.58 7.89
C ILE A 10 -4.91 1.68 8.93
N TYR A 11 -5.94 2.50 8.73
CA TYR A 11 -6.29 3.53 9.69
C TYR A 11 -6.63 2.94 11.06
N LEU A 12 -7.42 1.86 11.09
CA LEU A 12 -7.74 1.14 12.32
C LEU A 12 -6.49 0.51 12.96
N LEU A 13 -5.59 -0.07 12.16
CA LEU A 13 -4.31 -0.62 12.65
C LEU A 13 -3.42 0.43 13.30
N GLY A 14 -3.45 1.67 12.80
CA GLY A 14 -2.65 2.77 13.36
C GLY A 14 -3.29 3.46 14.58
N THR A 15 -4.60 3.27 14.83
CA THR A 15 -5.33 3.95 15.90
C THR A 15 -5.76 3.03 17.04
N LEU A 16 -5.99 1.75 16.76
CA LEU A 16 -6.40 0.77 17.74
C LEU A 16 -5.18 0.21 18.49
N SER A 17 -5.40 -0.20 19.74
CA SER A 17 -4.38 -0.85 20.59
C SER A 17 -4.95 -2.08 21.30
N GLY A 18 -4.07 -2.93 21.82
CA GLY A 18 -4.45 -4.18 22.45
C GLY A 18 -5.13 -5.14 21.45
N ASP A 19 -6.09 -5.92 21.90
CA ASP A 19 -6.77 -6.94 21.09
C ASP A 19 -7.60 -6.35 19.95
N ALA A 20 -7.99 -5.09 20.04
CA ALA A 20 -8.74 -4.41 18.97
C ALA A 20 -7.93 -4.24 17.66
N ILE A 21 -6.59 -4.32 17.71
CA ILE A 21 -5.72 -4.31 16.52
C ILE A 21 -6.10 -5.43 15.54
N PHE A 22 -6.50 -6.61 16.05
CA PHE A 22 -6.90 -7.73 15.19
C PHE A 22 -8.09 -7.41 14.29
N ILE A 23 -9.01 -6.56 14.73
CA ILE A 23 -10.13 -6.10 13.89
C ILE A 23 -9.61 -5.30 12.71
N GLY A 24 -8.70 -4.37 12.95
CA GLY A 24 -8.03 -3.60 11.89
C GLY A 24 -7.26 -4.50 10.92
N ALA A 25 -6.54 -5.50 11.46
CA ALA A 25 -5.80 -6.47 10.65
C ALA A 25 -6.70 -7.31 9.74
N ILE A 26 -7.85 -7.79 10.24
CA ILE A 26 -8.83 -8.54 9.45
C ILE A 26 -9.40 -7.69 8.33
N ILE A 27 -9.82 -6.46 8.63
CA ILE A 27 -10.37 -5.54 7.62
C ILE A 27 -9.32 -5.23 6.55
N PHE A 28 -8.08 -4.95 6.96
CA PHE A 28 -6.97 -4.73 6.04
C PHE A 28 -6.69 -5.95 5.17
N GLY A 29 -6.64 -7.14 5.78
CA GLY A 29 -6.42 -8.41 5.08
C GLY A 29 -7.46 -8.68 4.01
N ILE A 30 -8.75 -8.46 4.31
CA ILE A 30 -9.86 -8.56 3.34
C ILE A 30 -9.64 -7.57 2.19
N GLY A 31 -9.29 -6.31 2.49
CA GLY A 31 -9.00 -5.30 1.48
C GLY A 31 -7.87 -5.72 0.52
N VAL A 32 -6.76 -6.21 1.06
CA VAL A 32 -5.59 -6.62 0.27
C VAL A 32 -5.84 -7.90 -0.52
N ALA A 33 -6.58 -8.87 0.03
CA ALA A 33 -6.86 -10.14 -0.62
C ALA A 33 -7.54 -9.97 -2.00
N TYR A 34 -8.40 -8.98 -2.15
CA TYR A 34 -9.08 -8.70 -3.43
C TYR A 34 -8.25 -7.86 -4.40
N PHE A 35 -7.14 -7.28 -3.94
CA PHE A 35 -6.35 -6.37 -4.75
C PHE A 35 -5.65 -7.08 -5.91
N TRP A 36 -4.98 -8.18 -5.60
CA TRP A 36 -4.20 -8.94 -6.58
C TRP A 36 -5.05 -9.58 -7.67
N PRO A 37 -6.12 -10.35 -7.35
CA PRO A 37 -7.01 -10.90 -8.37
C PRO A 37 -7.64 -9.84 -9.26
N THR A 38 -8.01 -8.68 -8.68
CA THR A 38 -8.61 -7.57 -9.46
C THR A 38 -7.63 -6.98 -10.45
N MET A 39 -6.36 -6.82 -10.08
CA MET A 39 -5.33 -6.31 -10.98
C MET A 39 -5.01 -7.30 -12.10
N LEU A 40 -4.92 -8.59 -11.81
CA LEU A 40 -4.72 -9.64 -12.81
C LEU A 40 -5.89 -9.70 -13.78
N GLY A 41 -7.13 -9.67 -13.29
CA GLY A 41 -8.34 -9.61 -14.10
C GLY A 41 -8.35 -8.40 -15.02
N PHE A 42 -8.02 -7.22 -14.49
CA PHE A 42 -7.94 -5.99 -15.29
C PHE A 42 -6.94 -6.11 -16.46
N VAL A 43 -5.74 -6.63 -16.20
CA VAL A 43 -4.72 -6.81 -17.26
C VAL A 43 -5.19 -7.83 -18.31
N SER A 44 -5.73 -8.96 -17.88
CA SER A 44 -6.18 -10.01 -18.80
C SER A 44 -7.35 -9.56 -19.71
N GLU A 45 -8.26 -8.75 -19.18
CA GLU A 45 -9.42 -8.25 -19.92
C GLU A 45 -9.10 -7.07 -20.83
N ASN A 46 -8.26 -6.14 -20.39
CA ASN A 46 -8.01 -4.89 -21.11
C ASN A 46 -6.77 -4.96 -22.03
N ILE A 47 -5.84 -5.88 -21.75
CA ILE A 47 -4.61 -6.05 -22.51
C ILE A 47 -4.37 -7.54 -22.87
N PRO A 48 -5.34 -8.22 -23.51
CA PRO A 48 -5.25 -9.66 -23.73
C PRO A 48 -4.04 -10.07 -24.59
N LYS A 49 -3.56 -9.18 -25.45
CA LYS A 49 -2.36 -9.42 -26.28
C LYS A 49 -1.06 -9.51 -25.49
N SER A 50 -1.02 -9.02 -24.25
CA SER A 50 0.19 -9.08 -23.40
C SER A 50 0.41 -10.47 -22.79
N GLY A 51 -0.64 -11.27 -22.63
CA GLY A 51 -0.57 -12.62 -22.09
C GLY A 51 0.19 -12.71 -20.76
N ALA A 52 1.02 -13.73 -20.62
CA ALA A 52 1.85 -13.95 -19.43
C ALA A 52 2.87 -12.80 -19.19
N LEU A 53 3.34 -12.15 -20.25
CA LEU A 53 4.30 -11.05 -20.14
C LEU A 53 3.70 -9.87 -19.37
N GLY A 54 2.44 -9.50 -19.63
CA GLY A 54 1.77 -8.41 -18.94
C GLY A 54 1.60 -8.68 -17.43
N ILE A 55 1.28 -9.91 -17.07
CA ILE A 55 1.15 -10.36 -15.68
C ILE A 55 2.50 -10.32 -14.97
N ASN A 56 3.56 -10.84 -15.60
CA ASN A 56 4.91 -10.85 -15.04
C ASN A 56 5.47 -9.43 -14.88
N LEU A 57 5.24 -8.55 -15.84
CA LEU A 57 5.65 -7.15 -15.77
C LEU A 57 4.93 -6.41 -14.63
N LEU A 58 3.64 -6.68 -14.45
CA LEU A 58 2.88 -6.12 -13.33
C LEU A 58 3.44 -6.58 -11.98
N GLY A 59 3.75 -7.89 -11.84
CA GLY A 59 4.36 -8.45 -10.65
C GLY A 59 5.74 -7.86 -10.37
N GLY A 60 6.59 -7.78 -11.39
CA GLY A 60 7.92 -7.18 -11.29
C GLY A 60 7.89 -5.71 -10.89
N ALA A 61 7.00 -4.91 -11.49
CA ALA A 61 6.80 -3.51 -11.14
C ALA A 61 6.32 -3.35 -9.69
N GLY A 62 5.43 -4.24 -9.22
CA GLY A 62 4.98 -4.26 -7.83
C GLY A 62 6.12 -4.53 -6.85
N MET A 63 6.96 -5.53 -7.10
CA MET A 63 8.12 -5.85 -6.26
C MET A 63 9.16 -4.72 -6.27
N PHE A 64 9.38 -4.08 -7.41
CA PHE A 64 10.27 -2.92 -7.51
C PHE A 64 9.74 -1.73 -6.67
N ALA A 65 8.45 -1.45 -6.74
CA ALA A 65 7.82 -0.41 -5.94
C ALA A 65 7.95 -0.69 -4.42
N VAL A 66 7.78 -1.96 -4.01
CA VAL A 66 7.98 -2.38 -2.61
C VAL A 66 9.43 -2.14 -2.17
N SER A 67 10.41 -2.45 -3.01
CA SER A 67 11.84 -2.25 -2.70
C SER A 67 12.16 -0.77 -2.48
N ILE A 68 11.66 0.11 -3.34
CA ILE A 68 11.81 1.57 -3.18
C ILE A 68 11.13 2.03 -1.89
N TYR A 69 9.90 1.58 -1.65
CA TYR A 69 9.15 1.93 -0.44
C TYR A 69 9.90 1.53 0.83
N MET A 70 10.42 0.29 0.91
CA MET A 70 11.16 -0.21 2.07
C MET A 70 12.43 0.60 2.34
N PHE A 71 13.12 1.04 1.29
CA PHE A 71 14.31 1.90 1.43
C PHE A 71 13.99 3.22 2.14
N PHE A 72 12.94 3.91 1.71
CA PHE A 72 12.54 5.18 2.34
C PHE A 72 11.91 4.97 3.72
N MET A 73 11.12 3.92 3.88
CA MET A 73 10.40 3.67 5.13
C MET A 73 11.32 3.18 6.24
N GLY A 74 12.41 2.48 5.89
CA GLY A 74 13.44 2.10 6.87
C GLY A 74 14.07 3.32 7.54
N GLY A 75 14.52 4.31 6.76
CA GLY A 75 15.08 5.55 7.30
C GLY A 75 14.04 6.36 8.11
N TYR A 76 12.80 6.39 7.65
CA TYR A 76 11.72 7.06 8.41
C TYR A 76 11.48 6.39 9.76
N TYR A 77 11.43 5.05 9.80
CA TYR A 77 11.28 4.28 11.04
C TYR A 77 12.44 4.51 12.00
N ASP A 78 13.67 4.49 11.53
CA ASP A 78 14.86 4.76 12.34
C ASP A 78 14.83 6.17 12.94
N ASN A 79 14.40 7.18 12.18
CA ASN A 79 14.22 8.54 12.69
C ASN A 79 13.15 8.62 13.80
N LEU A 80 12.05 7.89 13.68
CA LEU A 80 11.02 7.84 14.71
C LEU A 80 11.53 7.18 15.99
N ILE A 81 12.31 6.11 15.87
CA ILE A 81 12.96 5.46 17.02
C ILE A 81 13.95 6.43 17.69
N ALA A 82 14.81 7.09 16.89
CA ALA A 82 15.78 8.05 17.41
C ALA A 82 15.13 9.21 18.19
N ALA A 83 13.94 9.64 17.76
CA ALA A 83 13.21 10.71 18.44
C ALA A 83 12.70 10.33 19.85
N VAL A 84 12.54 9.04 20.13
CA VAL A 84 12.06 8.52 21.41
C VAL A 84 13.22 8.13 22.33
N LEU A 85 14.36 7.75 21.76
CA LEU A 85 15.56 7.39 22.52
C LEU A 85 16.21 8.61 23.20
N PRO A 86 16.98 8.40 24.28
CA PRO A 86 17.73 9.48 24.94
C PRO A 86 18.62 10.27 23.96
N THR A 87 18.76 11.57 24.20
CA THR A 87 19.58 12.46 23.34
C THR A 87 21.02 11.95 23.23
N GLY A 88 21.48 11.74 21.99
CA GLY A 88 22.81 11.22 21.71
C GLY A 88 22.92 9.69 21.70
N ALA A 89 21.80 8.96 21.85
CA ALA A 89 21.79 7.51 21.75
C ALA A 89 22.11 7.04 20.32
N ASN A 90 22.97 6.02 20.22
CA ASN A 90 23.22 5.35 18.95
C ASN A 90 22.20 4.22 18.78
N ILE A 91 21.34 4.28 17.75
CA ILE A 91 20.30 3.30 17.48
C ILE A 91 20.88 1.88 17.38
N ASP A 92 22.04 1.70 16.77
CA ASP A 92 22.63 0.38 16.58
C ASP A 92 23.06 -0.27 17.91
N THR A 93 23.49 0.54 18.87
CA THR A 93 23.80 0.07 20.22
C THR A 93 22.55 -0.44 20.92
N TYR A 94 21.45 0.31 20.83
CA TYR A 94 20.18 -0.06 21.43
C TYR A 94 19.51 -1.27 20.72
N ARG A 95 19.65 -1.35 19.41
CA ARG A 95 19.16 -2.47 18.58
C ARG A 95 19.88 -3.79 18.89
N SER A 96 21.19 -3.71 19.20
CA SER A 96 22.02 -4.89 19.51
C SER A 96 22.13 -5.20 21.00
N ALA A 97 21.42 -4.44 21.85
CA ALA A 97 21.45 -4.64 23.30
C ALA A 97 20.91 -6.01 23.73
N ALA A 98 21.56 -6.61 24.70
CA ALA A 98 21.17 -7.92 25.19
C ALA A 98 19.78 -7.90 25.88
N PRO A 99 18.96 -8.96 25.73
CA PRO A 99 17.68 -9.05 26.41
C PRO A 99 17.82 -8.87 27.93
N GLY A 100 16.97 -7.98 28.50
CA GLY A 100 16.97 -7.69 29.93
C GLY A 100 17.81 -6.47 30.33
N THR A 101 18.48 -5.80 29.41
CA THR A 101 19.17 -4.53 29.67
C THR A 101 18.21 -3.35 29.59
N SER A 102 18.57 -2.20 30.19
CA SER A 102 17.81 -0.95 30.08
C SER A 102 17.68 -0.47 28.65
N GLU A 103 18.77 -0.60 27.87
CA GLU A 103 18.82 -0.23 26.47
C GLU A 103 17.82 -1.04 25.62
N ALA A 104 17.75 -2.35 25.87
CA ALA A 104 16.78 -3.21 25.16
C ALA A 104 15.32 -2.84 25.52
N ALA A 105 15.06 -2.48 26.80
CA ALA A 105 13.74 -2.03 27.24
C ALA A 105 13.33 -0.69 26.61
N ASP A 106 14.27 0.26 26.53
CA ASP A 106 14.01 1.57 25.92
C ASP A 106 13.85 1.46 24.39
N TYR A 107 14.61 0.58 23.75
CA TYR A 107 14.41 0.28 22.33
C TYR A 107 13.03 -0.32 22.05
N ALA A 108 12.58 -1.27 22.88
CA ALA A 108 11.24 -1.84 22.76
C ALA A 108 10.12 -0.80 22.94
N LYS A 109 10.27 0.13 23.89
CA LYS A 109 9.34 1.26 24.06
C LYS A 109 9.33 2.16 22.83
N ALA A 110 10.51 2.50 22.28
CA ALA A 110 10.63 3.31 21.10
C ALA A 110 9.99 2.63 19.87
N GLN A 111 10.13 1.32 19.71
CA GLN A 111 9.45 0.55 18.67
C GLN A 111 7.92 0.59 18.81
N LEU A 112 7.40 0.42 20.04
CA LEU A 112 5.96 0.49 20.29
C LEU A 112 5.39 1.88 19.99
N ALA A 113 6.14 2.95 20.24
CA ALA A 113 5.74 4.31 19.89
C ALA A 113 5.83 4.62 18.40
N ALA A 114 6.87 4.11 17.71
CA ALA A 114 7.09 4.32 16.27
C ALA A 114 6.14 3.50 15.40
N GLY A 115 5.78 2.29 15.80
CA GLY A 115 4.97 1.36 15.02
C GLY A 115 3.68 1.95 14.46
N PRO A 116 2.78 2.50 15.29
CA PRO A 116 1.53 3.12 14.82
C PRO A 116 1.76 4.28 13.85
N GLN A 117 2.83 5.06 14.04
CA GLN A 117 3.15 6.20 13.18
C GLN A 117 3.58 5.74 11.77
N VAL A 118 4.38 4.67 11.68
CA VAL A 118 4.76 4.07 10.40
C VAL A 118 3.54 3.49 9.68
N VAL A 119 2.66 2.80 10.41
CA VAL A 119 1.41 2.27 9.84
C VAL A 119 0.53 3.41 9.29
N MET A 120 0.40 4.50 10.03
CA MET A 120 -0.36 5.68 9.58
C MET A 120 0.28 6.34 8.37
N ALA A 121 1.62 6.47 8.32
CA ALA A 121 2.33 7.00 7.16
C ALA A 121 2.12 6.12 5.92
N THR A 122 2.06 4.79 6.09
CA THR A 122 1.79 3.84 5.01
C THR A 122 0.41 4.04 4.37
N ASN A 123 -0.55 4.63 5.09
CA ASN A 123 -1.91 4.85 4.59
C ASN A 123 -1.99 5.79 3.38
N ILE A 124 -0.93 6.55 3.10
CA ILE A 124 -0.84 7.38 1.90
C ILE A 124 -0.91 6.53 0.62
N ILE A 125 -0.38 5.30 0.64
CA ILE A 125 -0.33 4.42 -0.54
C ILE A 125 -1.73 4.05 -1.03
N PRO A 126 -2.62 3.43 -0.22
CA PRO A 126 -3.97 3.12 -0.67
C PRO A 126 -4.79 4.38 -0.98
N LEU A 127 -4.54 5.52 -0.32
CA LEU A 127 -5.17 6.79 -0.68
C LEU A 127 -4.80 7.23 -2.11
N VAL A 128 -3.52 7.21 -2.44
CA VAL A 128 -3.06 7.52 -3.81
C VAL A 128 -3.68 6.55 -4.82
N LEU A 129 -3.77 5.27 -4.48
CA LEU A 129 -4.41 4.26 -5.33
C LEU A 129 -5.91 4.53 -5.54
N ILE A 130 -6.64 5.00 -4.54
CA ILE A 130 -8.05 5.38 -4.69
C ILE A 130 -8.18 6.48 -5.75
N PHE A 131 -7.35 7.52 -5.68
CA PHE A 131 -7.37 8.60 -6.68
C PHE A 131 -6.95 8.12 -8.07
N ALA A 132 -5.92 7.28 -8.17
CA ALA A 132 -5.47 6.70 -9.43
C ALA A 132 -6.58 5.84 -10.09
N PHE A 133 -7.25 4.98 -9.32
CA PHE A 133 -8.35 4.16 -9.83
C PHE A 133 -9.59 5.00 -10.18
N LEU A 134 -9.90 6.04 -9.42
CA LEU A 134 -10.98 6.95 -9.74
C LEU A 134 -10.71 7.67 -11.07
N PHE A 135 -9.48 8.17 -11.25
CA PHE A 135 -9.05 8.80 -12.50
C PHE A 135 -9.16 7.82 -13.68
N LEU A 136 -8.67 6.60 -13.51
CA LEU A 136 -8.71 5.55 -14.54
C LEU A 136 -10.15 5.17 -14.89
N PHE A 137 -11.03 5.06 -13.90
CA PHE A 137 -12.45 4.81 -14.09
C PHE A 137 -13.14 5.91 -14.89
N ILE A 138 -12.91 7.17 -14.55
CA ILE A 138 -13.46 8.34 -15.27
C ILE A 138 -12.94 8.36 -16.72
N TYR A 139 -11.64 8.11 -16.90
CA TYR A 139 -11.01 8.08 -18.22
C TYR A 139 -11.62 6.99 -19.12
N MET A 140 -11.75 5.77 -18.61
CA MET A 140 -12.35 4.67 -19.36
C MET A 140 -13.82 4.91 -19.70
N ARG A 141 -14.58 5.48 -18.75
CA ARG A 141 -15.99 5.83 -18.98
C ARG A 141 -16.13 6.90 -20.05
N SER A 142 -15.23 7.87 -20.08
CA SER A 142 -15.17 8.92 -21.09
C SER A 142 -14.86 8.38 -22.51
N LYS A 143 -13.92 7.42 -22.59
CA LYS A 143 -13.59 6.74 -23.84
C LYS A 143 -14.76 5.92 -24.40
N LYS A 144 -15.47 5.16 -23.54
CA LYS A 144 -16.62 4.35 -23.93
C LYS A 144 -17.79 5.22 -24.45
N LYS A 145 -17.98 6.41 -23.88
CA LYS A 145 -18.98 7.38 -24.33
C LYS A 145 -18.66 8.00 -25.70
N LYS A 146 -17.37 8.08 -26.05
CA LYS A 146 -16.89 8.58 -27.36
C LYS A 146 -17.03 7.52 -28.46
N SER A 147 -16.80 6.25 -28.15
CA SER A 147 -16.94 5.13 -29.09
C SER A 147 -18.39 4.88 -29.50
N ASN A 148 -19.36 5.07 -28.58
CA ASN A 148 -20.79 4.91 -28.88
C ASN A 148 -21.42 6.10 -29.65
N LYS A 149 -20.64 7.16 -29.93
CA LYS A 149 -21.12 8.32 -30.71
C LYS A 149 -20.73 8.28 -32.20
N ILE A 150 -20.05 7.23 -32.68
CA ILE A 150 -19.79 7.04 -34.09
C ILE A 150 -21.03 6.41 -34.71
N PRO A 151 -21.82 7.13 -35.52
CA PRO A 151 -23.02 6.57 -36.13
C PRO A 151 -22.62 5.53 -37.17
N ILE A 152 -23.34 4.39 -37.15
CA ILE A 152 -23.15 3.21 -38.04
C ILE A 152 -23.34 3.55 -39.52
N THR A 153 -23.70 4.79 -39.85
CA THR A 153 -24.03 5.22 -41.21
C THR A 153 -22.83 5.38 -42.18
N GLN A 154 -21.58 5.16 -41.71
CA GLN A 154 -20.41 5.30 -42.59
C GLN A 154 -19.81 3.96 -43.06
N VAL A 155 -20.38 2.80 -42.70
CA VAL A 155 -19.82 1.50 -43.09
C VAL A 155 -20.58 0.84 -44.26
N ALA A 156 -21.66 1.47 -44.74
CA ALA A 156 -22.51 0.92 -45.82
C ALA A 156 -22.26 1.56 -47.22
N GLY A 157 -21.08 2.12 -47.44
CA GLY A 157 -20.78 2.85 -48.68
C GLY A 157 -19.35 2.62 -49.20
N THR A 158 -18.91 1.36 -49.29
CA THR A 158 -17.80 0.95 -50.20
C THR A 158 -18.03 -0.47 -50.68
#